data_afc310ad36eb801b4f0f85264982cfb8
#
_entry.id   afc310ad36eb801b4f0f85264982cfb8
#
_cell.length_a   1.000
_cell.length_b   1.000
_cell.length_c   1.000
_cell.angle_alpha   90.00
_cell.angle_beta   90.00
_cell.angle_gamma   90.00
#
_symmetry.space_group_name_H-M   'P 1'
#
loop_
_entity.id
_entity.type
_entity.pdbx_description
1 polymer ?
#
loop_
_entity_poly.entity_id
_entity_poly.type
_entity_poly.pdbx_seq_one_letter_code
_entity_poly.pdbx_strand_id
1 'polypeptide(L)'
;MNRSAILLVGGRGTRLAPLTNNTPKPMLQVAGIPFTQHQIEKAQSAGITEIVLATSFKADLFEPYFGDGSNFGISIKYAVEEVPLGTGGAIRNAAQMLSGAGDVAIFNGDVLSQHDLDAQFKFHDEKGADVTLYLTKVADARAFGAVELDENGRVFAFNEKMDNPPTNIINAGCYIFNPKVI
;
A
#
# COMPACT_ATOMS: atom_id res chain seq x y z
N MET A 1 -11.46 -11.02 13.14
CA MET A 1 -11.99 -10.05 12.14
C MET A 1 -11.38 -10.39 10.79
N ASN A 2 -12.14 -10.35 9.69
CA ASN A 2 -11.57 -10.54 8.37
C ASN A 2 -10.76 -9.28 8.02
N ARG A 3 -9.46 -9.43 7.85
CA ARG A 3 -8.57 -8.38 7.38
C ARG A 3 -8.48 -8.43 5.86
N SER A 4 -8.50 -7.29 5.22
CA SER A 4 -8.32 -7.14 3.78
C SER A 4 -7.22 -6.13 3.48
N ALA A 5 -6.75 -6.12 2.23
CA ALA A 5 -5.76 -5.13 1.78
C ALA A 5 -6.05 -4.59 0.39
N ILE A 6 -5.50 -3.41 0.12
CA ILE A 6 -5.40 -2.81 -1.20
C ILE A 6 -3.93 -2.54 -1.50
N LEU A 7 -3.43 -3.03 -2.62
CA LEU A 7 -2.09 -2.76 -3.11
C LEU A 7 -2.17 -1.76 -4.28
N LEU A 8 -1.53 -0.61 -4.13
CA LEU A 8 -1.52 0.45 -5.14
C LEU A 8 -0.43 0.17 -6.18
N VAL A 9 -0.75 -0.62 -7.19
CA VAL A 9 0.21 -1.15 -8.19
C VAL A 9 0.09 -0.52 -9.59
N GLY A 10 -0.68 0.58 -9.74
CA GLY A 10 -0.96 1.23 -11.03
C GLY A 10 0.15 2.14 -11.58
N GLY A 11 1.24 2.36 -10.87
CA GLY A 11 2.29 3.31 -11.26
C GLY A 11 3.14 2.87 -12.45
N ARG A 12 3.44 3.80 -13.38
CA ARG A 12 4.28 3.53 -14.58
C ARG A 12 5.76 3.28 -14.25
N GLY A 13 6.28 3.81 -13.14
CA GLY A 13 7.68 3.62 -12.73
C GLY A 13 8.72 4.21 -13.70
N THR A 14 8.43 5.32 -14.36
CA THR A 14 9.23 5.91 -15.48
C THR A 14 10.69 6.17 -15.13
N ARG A 15 11.01 6.40 -13.84
CA ARG A 15 12.38 6.58 -13.35
C ARG A 15 13.26 5.33 -13.47
N LEU A 16 12.67 4.16 -13.64
CA LEU A 16 13.36 2.89 -13.81
C LEU A 16 13.47 2.44 -15.28
N ALA A 17 13.15 3.32 -16.25
CA ALA A 17 13.37 2.99 -17.66
C ALA A 17 14.86 2.68 -17.91
N PRO A 18 15.17 1.70 -18.79
CA PRO A 18 14.27 0.96 -19.68
C PRO A 18 13.54 -0.25 -19.07
N LEU A 19 13.81 -0.62 -17.80
CA LEU A 19 13.24 -1.83 -17.16
C LEU A 19 11.70 -1.82 -17.13
N THR A 20 11.12 -0.62 -17.02
CA THR A 20 9.67 -0.43 -16.93
C THR A 20 8.97 -0.14 -18.26
N ASN A 21 9.67 -0.22 -19.40
CA ASN A 21 9.06 0.00 -20.69
C ASN A 21 7.99 -1.06 -21.02
N ASN A 22 8.28 -2.31 -20.67
CA ASN A 22 7.43 -3.46 -20.96
C ASN A 22 6.85 -4.17 -19.74
N THR A 23 7.36 -3.87 -18.56
CA THR A 23 6.94 -4.49 -17.28
C THR A 23 6.61 -3.40 -16.28
N PRO A 24 5.42 -3.35 -15.67
CA PRO A 24 5.13 -2.36 -14.64
C PRO A 24 6.07 -2.55 -13.45
N LYS A 25 6.43 -1.43 -12.79
CA LYS A 25 7.39 -1.44 -11.66
C LYS A 25 7.06 -2.53 -10.61
N PRO A 26 5.80 -2.73 -10.18
CA PRO A 26 5.46 -3.74 -9.20
C PRO A 26 5.63 -5.18 -9.68
N MET A 27 5.75 -5.42 -10.99
CA MET A 27 6.00 -6.72 -11.59
C MET A 27 7.50 -6.98 -11.88
N LEU A 28 8.37 -6.01 -11.63
CA LEU A 28 9.81 -6.24 -11.70
C LEU A 28 10.23 -7.26 -10.65
N GLN A 29 11.11 -8.18 -11.04
CA GLN A 29 11.56 -9.25 -10.15
C GLN A 29 12.58 -8.73 -9.13
N VAL A 30 12.36 -9.10 -7.88
CA VAL A 30 13.28 -8.93 -6.75
C VAL A 30 13.48 -10.31 -6.14
N ALA A 31 14.72 -10.76 -6.01
CA ALA A 31 15.05 -12.12 -5.53
C ALA A 31 14.31 -13.25 -6.29
N GLY A 32 14.06 -13.07 -7.60
CA GLY A 32 13.51 -14.09 -8.49
C GLY A 32 11.97 -14.12 -8.58
N ILE A 33 11.25 -13.28 -7.84
CA ILE A 33 9.79 -13.18 -7.89
C ILE A 33 9.35 -11.71 -8.05
N PRO A 34 8.15 -11.42 -8.60
CA PRO A 34 7.65 -10.06 -8.72
C PRO A 34 7.58 -9.33 -7.38
N PHE A 35 7.89 -8.03 -7.37
CA PHE A 35 7.84 -7.23 -6.15
C PHE A 35 6.46 -7.31 -5.45
N THR A 36 5.37 -7.30 -6.22
CA THR A 36 4.01 -7.44 -5.69
C THR A 36 3.81 -8.76 -4.93
N GLN A 37 4.48 -9.86 -5.33
CA GLN A 37 4.36 -11.13 -4.61
C GLN A 37 4.91 -11.03 -3.19
N HIS A 38 6.03 -10.36 -2.97
CA HIS A 38 6.56 -10.12 -1.62
C HIS A 38 5.55 -9.39 -0.73
N GLN A 39 4.82 -8.42 -1.29
CA GLN A 39 3.77 -7.70 -0.55
C GLN A 39 2.56 -8.58 -0.25
N ILE A 40 2.15 -9.43 -1.20
CA ILE A 40 1.07 -10.42 -1.02
C ILE A 40 1.43 -11.40 0.09
N GLU A 41 2.62 -11.98 0.06
CA GLU A 41 3.10 -12.94 1.08
C GLU A 41 3.18 -12.28 2.47
N LYS A 42 3.64 -11.03 2.54
CA LYS A 42 3.63 -10.25 3.77
C LYS A 42 2.21 -10.02 4.31
N ALA A 43 1.28 -9.65 3.46
CA ALA A 43 -0.11 -9.43 3.82
C ALA A 43 -0.76 -10.74 4.31
N GLN A 44 -0.55 -11.84 3.59
CA GLN A 44 -1.02 -13.17 3.96
C GLN A 44 -0.48 -13.60 5.34
N SER A 45 0.81 -13.40 5.60
CA SER A 45 1.45 -13.76 6.88
C SER A 45 0.87 -12.99 8.08
N ALA A 46 0.25 -11.82 7.85
CA ALA A 46 -0.47 -11.03 8.84
C ALA A 46 -1.98 -11.36 8.89
N GLY A 47 -2.39 -12.51 8.32
CA GLY A 47 -3.77 -12.97 8.37
C GLY A 47 -4.73 -12.24 7.43
N ILE A 48 -4.24 -11.51 6.43
CA ILE A 48 -5.07 -10.93 5.38
C ILE A 48 -5.51 -12.05 4.44
N THR A 49 -6.80 -12.14 4.17
CA THR A 49 -7.41 -13.21 3.36
C THR A 49 -7.94 -12.72 2.02
N GLU A 50 -8.06 -11.41 1.83
CA GLU A 50 -8.55 -10.78 0.61
C GLU A 50 -7.68 -9.58 0.26
N ILE A 51 -7.24 -9.51 -1.01
CA ILE A 51 -6.45 -8.41 -1.55
C ILE A 51 -7.09 -7.89 -2.82
N VAL A 52 -7.18 -6.56 -2.95
CA VAL A 52 -7.50 -5.90 -4.23
C VAL A 52 -6.25 -5.22 -4.77
N LEU A 53 -5.83 -5.59 -5.98
CA LEU A 53 -4.76 -4.91 -6.71
C LEU A 53 -5.36 -3.73 -7.46
N ALA A 54 -5.07 -2.51 -7.03
CA ALA A 54 -5.42 -1.29 -7.76
C ALA A 54 -4.41 -1.08 -8.90
N THR A 55 -4.81 -1.46 -10.11
CA THR A 55 -3.96 -1.50 -11.30
C THR A 55 -4.37 -0.44 -12.31
N SER A 56 -3.45 -0.04 -13.19
CA SER A 56 -3.76 0.81 -14.35
C SER A 56 -2.81 0.49 -15.51
N PHE A 57 -1.55 0.90 -15.44
CA PHE A 57 -0.56 0.64 -16.47
C PHE A 57 -0.25 -0.85 -16.58
N LYS A 58 -0.54 -1.45 -17.76
CA LYS A 58 -0.32 -2.89 -18.04
C LYS A 58 -0.98 -3.82 -17.03
N ALA A 59 -2.23 -3.54 -16.69
CA ALA A 59 -3.04 -4.34 -15.78
C ALA A 59 -3.15 -5.81 -16.23
N ASP A 60 -3.11 -6.05 -17.53
CA ASP A 60 -3.12 -7.35 -18.21
C ASP A 60 -1.95 -8.28 -17.84
N LEU A 61 -0.89 -7.77 -17.21
CA LEU A 61 0.26 -8.57 -16.77
C LEU A 61 0.10 -9.16 -15.36
N PHE A 62 -0.84 -8.66 -14.57
CA PHE A 62 -1.02 -9.11 -13.17
C PHE A 62 -1.86 -10.38 -13.08
N GLU A 63 -3.01 -10.42 -13.71
CA GLU A 63 -3.95 -11.55 -13.63
C GLU A 63 -3.36 -12.88 -14.14
N PRO A 64 -2.59 -12.94 -15.24
CA PRO A 64 -1.95 -14.18 -15.69
C PRO A 64 -0.94 -14.74 -14.67
N TYR A 65 -0.36 -13.90 -13.81
CA TYR A 65 0.61 -14.32 -12.82
C TYR A 65 -0.03 -14.67 -11.47
N PHE A 66 -0.93 -13.84 -10.96
CA PHE A 66 -1.50 -13.99 -9.62
C PHE A 66 -2.84 -14.74 -9.61
N GLY A 67 -3.54 -14.83 -10.76
CA GLY A 67 -4.85 -15.48 -10.87
C GLY A 67 -5.87 -14.88 -9.90
N ASP A 68 -6.70 -15.73 -9.35
CA ASP A 68 -7.66 -15.38 -8.29
C ASP A 68 -7.05 -15.38 -6.86
N GLY A 69 -5.74 -15.63 -6.76
CA GLY A 69 -5.01 -15.69 -5.49
C GLY A 69 -5.03 -17.04 -4.79
N SER A 70 -5.73 -18.05 -5.31
CA SER A 70 -5.83 -19.37 -4.70
C SER A 70 -4.47 -20.05 -4.47
N ASN A 71 -3.52 -19.86 -5.39
CA ASN A 71 -2.15 -20.36 -5.26
C ASN A 71 -1.36 -19.71 -4.11
N PHE A 72 -1.83 -18.58 -3.60
CA PHE A 72 -1.25 -17.85 -2.46
C PHE A 72 -2.10 -18.01 -1.18
N GLY A 73 -3.16 -18.82 -1.22
CA GLY A 73 -4.06 -19.05 -0.08
C GLY A 73 -4.89 -17.82 0.32
N ILE A 74 -5.13 -16.91 -0.61
CA ILE A 74 -5.91 -15.68 -0.43
C ILE A 74 -6.85 -15.48 -1.62
N SER A 75 -7.79 -14.52 -1.52
CA SER A 75 -8.56 -14.04 -2.66
C SER A 75 -7.93 -12.78 -3.24
N ILE A 76 -7.69 -12.75 -4.56
CA ILE A 76 -7.17 -11.56 -5.27
C ILE A 76 -8.22 -11.08 -6.27
N LYS A 77 -8.47 -9.76 -6.25
CA LYS A 77 -9.32 -9.05 -7.20
C LYS A 77 -8.54 -7.91 -7.84
N TYR A 78 -9.00 -7.44 -8.99
CA TYR A 78 -8.29 -6.44 -9.79
C TYR A 78 -9.20 -5.23 -10.04
N ALA A 79 -8.88 -4.10 -9.42
CA ALA A 79 -9.53 -2.83 -9.67
C ALA A 79 -8.73 -2.07 -10.74
N VAL A 80 -9.17 -2.17 -11.99
CA VAL A 80 -8.47 -1.53 -13.13
C VAL A 80 -8.97 -0.09 -13.29
N GLU A 81 -8.03 0.86 -13.36
CA GLU A 81 -8.30 2.26 -13.67
C GLU A 81 -8.06 2.52 -15.15
N GLU A 82 -9.10 2.92 -15.87
CA GLU A 82 -8.98 3.38 -17.27
C GLU A 82 -8.34 4.77 -17.35
N VAL A 83 -8.62 5.61 -16.36
CA VAL A 83 -8.08 6.97 -16.22
C VAL A 83 -7.48 7.09 -14.82
N PRO A 84 -6.28 7.69 -14.66
CA PRO A 84 -5.65 7.85 -13.35
C PRO A 84 -6.55 8.61 -12.35
N LEU A 85 -6.92 7.96 -11.27
CA LEU A 85 -7.79 8.53 -10.22
C LEU A 85 -6.99 9.18 -9.08
N GLY A 86 -5.66 9.07 -9.12
CA GLY A 86 -4.80 9.44 -8.00
C GLY A 86 -4.91 8.46 -6.83
N THR A 87 -4.09 8.64 -5.80
CA THR A 87 -3.99 7.68 -4.69
C THR A 87 -5.34 7.44 -3.98
N GLY A 88 -6.02 8.52 -3.59
CA GLY A 88 -7.30 8.41 -2.89
C GLY A 88 -8.41 7.80 -3.76
N GLY A 89 -8.46 8.18 -5.05
CA GLY A 89 -9.40 7.60 -6.01
C GLY A 89 -9.16 6.13 -6.27
N ALA A 90 -7.90 5.70 -6.38
CA ALA A 90 -7.51 4.30 -6.52
C ALA A 90 -7.97 3.46 -5.31
N ILE A 91 -7.75 3.96 -4.09
CA ILE A 91 -8.20 3.32 -2.85
C ILE A 91 -9.73 3.18 -2.87
N ARG A 92 -10.45 4.26 -3.13
CA ARG A 92 -11.91 4.26 -3.18
C ARG A 92 -12.47 3.29 -4.22
N ASN A 93 -11.88 3.27 -5.42
CA ASN A 93 -12.28 2.36 -6.49
C ASN A 93 -12.05 0.90 -6.09
N ALA A 94 -10.88 0.57 -5.55
CA ALA A 94 -10.54 -0.78 -5.11
C ALA A 94 -11.39 -1.24 -3.92
N ALA A 95 -11.70 -0.36 -2.99
CA ALA A 95 -12.49 -0.69 -1.80
C ALA A 95 -13.91 -1.18 -2.13
N GLN A 96 -14.48 -0.75 -3.25
CA GLN A 96 -15.81 -1.23 -3.72
C GLN A 96 -15.82 -2.74 -4.04
N MET A 97 -14.65 -3.32 -4.26
CA MET A 97 -14.50 -4.75 -4.56
C MET A 97 -14.26 -5.61 -3.31
N LEU A 98 -14.00 -4.99 -2.16
CA LEU A 98 -13.80 -5.71 -0.90
C LEU A 98 -15.11 -6.33 -0.41
N SER A 99 -15.05 -7.58 0.08
CA SER A 99 -16.22 -8.32 0.56
C SER A 99 -16.52 -8.07 2.03
N GLY A 100 -15.57 -7.54 2.81
CA GLY A 100 -15.66 -7.36 4.26
C GLY A 100 -15.83 -5.90 4.67
N ALA A 101 -16.34 -5.70 5.89
CA ALA A 101 -16.52 -4.39 6.53
C ALA A 101 -15.43 -4.09 7.58
N GLY A 102 -14.35 -4.86 7.61
CA GLY A 102 -13.23 -4.68 8.55
C GLY A 102 -12.22 -3.63 8.06
N ASP A 103 -11.27 -3.30 8.93
CA ASP A 103 -10.20 -2.38 8.59
C ASP A 103 -9.33 -2.90 7.44
N VAL A 104 -8.88 -1.97 6.61
CA VAL A 104 -8.22 -2.25 5.34
C VAL A 104 -6.76 -1.80 5.40
N ALA A 105 -5.83 -2.72 5.16
CA ALA A 105 -4.43 -2.36 4.97
C ALA A 105 -4.21 -1.82 3.55
N ILE A 106 -3.58 -0.65 3.44
CA ILE A 106 -3.23 -0.04 2.16
C ILE A 106 -1.71 -0.07 2.01
N PHE A 107 -1.21 -0.57 0.90
CA PHE A 107 0.23 -0.60 0.60
C PHE A 107 0.53 0.21 -0.65
N ASN A 108 1.53 1.08 -0.54
CA ASN A 108 2.16 1.61 -1.75
C ASN A 108 2.87 0.46 -2.47
N GLY A 109 2.55 0.25 -3.76
CA GLY A 109 3.02 -0.88 -4.57
C GLY A 109 4.52 -0.86 -4.90
N ASP A 110 5.29 0.03 -4.30
CA ASP A 110 6.73 0.17 -4.50
C ASP A 110 7.53 0.25 -3.19
N VAL A 111 6.89 -0.09 -2.07
CA VAL A 111 7.52 -0.12 -0.74
C VAL A 111 7.46 -1.53 -0.17
N LEU A 112 8.61 -2.03 0.27
CA LEU A 112 8.73 -3.25 1.04
C LEU A 112 9.40 -2.91 2.38
N SER A 113 8.78 -3.31 3.47
CA SER A 113 9.26 -3.03 4.83
C SER A 113 9.11 -4.27 5.71
N GLN A 114 9.93 -4.33 6.76
CA GLN A 114 9.90 -5.43 7.74
C GLN A 114 9.03 -5.10 8.97
N HIS A 115 8.21 -4.04 8.92
CA HIS A 115 7.37 -3.70 10.08
C HIS A 115 6.34 -4.80 10.39
N ASP A 116 5.96 -4.87 11.64
CA ASP A 116 4.93 -5.78 12.13
C ASP A 116 3.54 -5.22 11.81
N LEU A 117 2.87 -5.82 10.82
CA LEU A 117 1.54 -5.41 10.39
C LEU A 117 0.47 -5.75 11.43
N ASP A 118 0.65 -6.84 12.19
CA ASP A 118 -0.26 -7.19 13.28
C ASP A 118 -0.21 -6.15 14.41
N ALA A 119 0.99 -5.69 14.75
CA ALA A 119 1.17 -4.60 15.72
C ALA A 119 0.54 -3.30 15.23
N GLN A 120 0.59 -3.01 13.91
CA GLN A 120 -0.05 -1.83 13.35
C GLN A 120 -1.59 -1.91 13.43
N PHE A 121 -2.20 -3.06 13.12
CA PHE A 121 -3.64 -3.28 13.29
C PHE A 121 -4.06 -3.13 14.76
N LYS A 122 -3.31 -3.76 15.66
CA LYS A 122 -3.57 -3.66 17.10
C LYS A 122 -3.52 -2.21 17.59
N PHE A 123 -2.52 -1.46 17.17
CA PHE A 123 -2.39 -0.03 17.49
C PHE A 123 -3.55 0.79 16.95
N HIS A 124 -4.01 0.49 15.71
CA HIS A 124 -5.18 1.11 15.09
C HIS A 124 -6.43 0.92 15.95
N ASP A 125 -6.71 -0.34 16.34
CA ASP A 125 -7.83 -0.69 17.19
C ASP A 125 -7.75 -0.01 18.56
N GLU A 126 -6.58 -0.06 19.23
CA GLU A 126 -6.36 0.54 20.55
C GLU A 126 -6.56 2.06 20.55
N LYS A 127 -6.23 2.72 19.46
CA LYS A 127 -6.42 4.17 19.30
C LYS A 127 -7.81 4.56 18.83
N GLY A 128 -8.60 3.60 18.34
CA GLY A 128 -9.88 3.87 17.68
C GLY A 128 -9.72 4.83 16.51
N ALA A 129 -8.62 4.67 15.75
CA ALA A 129 -8.23 5.62 14.73
C ALA A 129 -9.07 5.46 13.46
N ASP A 130 -9.28 6.55 12.72
CA ASP A 130 -9.85 6.49 11.37
C ASP A 130 -8.79 6.04 10.35
N VAL A 131 -7.54 6.51 10.54
CA VAL A 131 -6.37 6.13 9.73
C VAL A 131 -5.14 5.98 10.62
N THR A 132 -4.37 4.91 10.42
CA THR A 132 -3.06 4.72 11.06
C THR A 132 -1.98 4.61 10.00
N LEU A 133 -0.96 5.47 10.08
CA LEU A 133 0.19 5.47 9.18
C LEU A 133 1.33 4.66 9.79
N TYR A 134 1.99 3.85 8.98
CA TYR A 134 3.31 3.36 9.33
C TYR A 134 4.37 4.42 8.97
N LEU A 135 5.17 4.79 9.94
CA LEU A 135 6.19 5.81 9.82
C LEU A 135 7.59 5.22 10.01
N THR A 136 8.58 5.83 9.38
CA THR A 136 9.98 5.48 9.58
C THR A 136 10.84 6.73 9.65
N LYS A 137 12.03 6.60 10.25
CA LYS A 137 13.00 7.68 10.36
C LYS A 137 14.08 7.52 9.30
N VAL A 138 14.40 8.60 8.60
CA VAL A 138 15.44 8.64 7.57
C VAL A 138 16.50 9.69 7.89
N ALA A 139 17.66 9.59 7.26
CA ALA A 139 18.72 10.59 7.42
C ALA A 139 18.35 11.92 6.71
N ASP A 140 17.66 11.83 5.58
CA ASP A 140 17.26 12.98 4.75
C ASP A 140 15.81 12.79 4.28
N ALA A 141 14.91 13.63 4.75
CA ALA A 141 13.48 13.55 4.46
C ALA A 141 13.03 14.38 3.24
N ARG A 142 13.93 15.14 2.59
CA ARG A 142 13.57 16.08 1.50
C ARG A 142 12.80 15.45 0.33
N ALA A 143 13.07 14.17 0.03
CA ALA A 143 12.44 13.45 -1.08
C ALA A 143 11.15 12.71 -0.70
N PHE A 144 10.69 12.84 0.54
CA PHE A 144 9.59 12.07 1.11
C PHE A 144 8.50 12.97 1.71
N GLY A 145 7.36 12.37 2.05
CA GLY A 145 6.33 13.02 2.85
C GLY A 145 6.74 13.01 4.33
N ALA A 146 7.18 14.16 4.85
CA ALA A 146 7.53 14.32 6.25
C ALA A 146 6.27 14.47 7.12
N VAL A 147 6.22 13.76 8.25
CA VAL A 147 5.05 13.67 9.11
C VAL A 147 5.38 14.21 10.50
N GLU A 148 4.61 15.19 10.95
CA GLU A 148 4.72 15.74 12.28
C GLU A 148 3.66 15.14 13.21
N LEU A 149 4.08 14.78 14.42
CA LEU A 149 3.27 14.11 15.43
C LEU A 149 3.19 14.95 16.69
N ASP A 150 2.04 14.93 17.34
CA ASP A 150 1.92 15.39 18.71
C ASP A 150 2.49 14.35 19.71
N GLU A 151 2.47 14.69 21.00
CA GLU A 151 2.95 13.83 22.10
C GLU A 151 2.18 12.51 22.25
N ASN A 152 0.98 12.41 21.69
CA ASN A 152 0.14 11.21 21.69
C ASN A 152 0.31 10.36 20.43
N GLY A 153 1.19 10.77 19.50
CA GLY A 153 1.41 10.12 18.22
C GLY A 153 0.35 10.43 17.16
N ARG A 154 -0.47 11.48 17.37
CA ARG A 154 -1.43 11.92 16.36
C ARG A 154 -0.75 12.80 15.33
N VAL A 155 -1.03 12.54 14.06
CA VAL A 155 -0.53 13.36 12.94
C VAL A 155 -1.26 14.71 12.96
N PHE A 156 -0.50 15.81 13.00
CA PHE A 156 -1.05 17.14 12.86
C PHE A 156 -0.56 17.87 11.60
N ALA A 157 0.51 17.40 10.95
CA ALA A 157 0.96 17.91 9.67
C ALA A 157 1.58 16.82 8.80
N PHE A 158 1.34 16.92 7.50
CA PHE A 158 1.90 16.06 6.47
C PHE A 158 2.50 16.97 5.38
N ASN A 159 3.82 16.98 5.27
CA ASN A 159 4.58 17.90 4.43
C ASN A 159 5.19 17.14 3.26
N GLU A 160 4.57 17.22 2.08
CA GLU A 160 5.06 16.51 0.89
C GLU A 160 6.28 17.23 0.31
N LYS A 161 7.35 16.51 0.10
CA LYS A 161 8.63 16.88 -0.58
C LYS A 161 9.00 18.35 -0.49
N MET A 162 9.81 18.72 0.46
CA MET A 162 10.24 20.09 0.67
C MET A 162 11.75 20.17 0.97
N ASP A 163 12.38 21.29 0.64
CA ASP A 163 13.84 21.48 0.81
C ASP A 163 14.27 21.46 2.29
N ASN A 164 13.42 21.94 3.18
CA ASN A 164 13.67 22.00 4.61
C ASN A 164 12.54 21.34 5.40
N PRO A 165 12.47 19.99 5.44
CA PRO A 165 11.45 19.28 6.18
C PRO A 165 11.59 19.52 7.70
N PRO A 166 10.48 19.75 8.42
CA PRO A 166 10.50 20.03 9.87
C PRO A 166 10.92 18.81 10.69
N THR A 167 10.84 17.64 10.13
CA THR A 167 11.18 16.37 10.77
C THR A 167 11.82 15.39 9.79
N ASN A 168 12.54 14.40 10.29
CA ASN A 168 13.04 13.28 9.51
C ASN A 168 12.21 11.98 9.67
N ILE A 169 11.02 12.11 10.25
CA ILE A 169 10.01 11.04 10.28
C ILE A 169 9.19 11.14 9.00
N ILE A 170 9.12 10.06 8.26
CA ILE A 170 8.43 10.02 6.96
C ILE A 170 7.33 8.96 6.92
N ASN A 171 6.37 9.18 6.04
CA ASN A 171 5.41 8.18 5.65
C ASN A 171 6.11 7.01 4.93
N ALA A 172 5.95 5.81 5.47
CA ALA A 172 6.58 4.59 4.95
C ALA A 172 5.66 3.77 4.02
N GLY A 173 4.56 4.35 3.53
CA GLY A 173 3.73 3.77 2.49
C GLY A 173 2.92 2.55 2.88
N CYS A 174 2.62 2.37 4.16
CA CYS A 174 1.67 1.39 4.65
C CYS A 174 0.69 2.06 5.62
N TYR A 175 -0.60 1.77 5.46
CA TYR A 175 -1.67 2.41 6.22
C TYR A 175 -2.69 1.38 6.66
N ILE A 176 -3.39 1.62 7.76
CA ILE A 176 -4.65 0.94 8.12
C ILE A 176 -5.76 1.99 8.06
N PHE A 177 -6.80 1.70 7.32
CA PHE A 177 -7.98 2.56 7.18
C PHE A 177 -9.20 1.89 7.77
N ASN A 178 -9.93 2.63 8.59
CA ASN A 178 -11.29 2.28 8.91
C ASN A 178 -12.15 2.43 7.64
N PRO A 179 -12.99 1.45 7.27
CA PRO A 179 -13.77 1.50 6.02
C PRO A 179 -14.71 2.70 5.91
N LYS A 180 -15.10 3.33 7.03
CA LYS A 180 -15.98 4.53 6.97
C LYS A 180 -15.30 5.77 6.35
N VAL A 181 -13.97 5.80 6.20
CA VAL A 181 -13.25 6.94 5.62
C VAL A 181 -12.80 6.69 4.18
N ILE A 182 -13.12 5.54 3.61
CA ILE A 182 -12.92 5.18 2.21
C ILE A 182 -14.23 5.41 1.45
#